data_4b860778d0adbf3a94937f104623ebe8
#
_entry.id   4b860778d0adbf3a94937f104623ebe8
#
_cell.length_a   1.000
_cell.length_b   1.000
_cell.length_c   1.000
_cell.angle_alpha   90.00
_cell.angle_beta   90.00
_cell.angle_gamma   90.00
#
_symmetry.space_group_name_H-M   'P 1'
#
loop_
_entity.id
_entity.type
_entity.pdbx_description
1 polymer ?
#
loop_
_entity_poly.entity_id
_entity_poly.type
_entity_poly.pdbx_seq_one_letter_code
_entity_poly.pdbx_strand_id
1 'polypeptide(L)'
;AAKEQAAADANILSIGVDANQNYMHPGQVLTSMLKRVDLAVYNAFSEGESLTTGFNIMGLAQDGVGYALDEYNEGLVSAEMISKLESEKAKIVNGQIKVHDYMSDNTCPVK
;
A
#
# COMPACT_ATOMS: atom_id res chain seq x y z
N ALA A 1 16.49 -19.33 1.76
CA ALA A 1 17.70 -19.38 0.89
C ALA A 1 17.43 -19.99 -0.48
N ALA A 2 17.16 -21.31 -0.64
CA ALA A 2 17.01 -21.92 -1.97
C ALA A 2 15.81 -21.39 -2.78
N LYS A 3 14.65 -21.13 -2.14
CA LYS A 3 13.47 -20.56 -2.80
C LYS A 3 13.68 -19.09 -3.18
N GLU A 4 14.39 -18.34 -2.36
CA GLU A 4 14.75 -16.93 -2.61
C GLU A 4 15.74 -16.83 -3.77
N GLN A 5 16.73 -17.73 -3.83
CA GLN A 5 17.65 -17.77 -4.96
C GLN A 5 16.93 -18.12 -6.27
N ALA A 6 16.02 -19.10 -6.24
CA ALA A 6 15.21 -19.44 -7.42
C ALA A 6 14.33 -18.29 -7.91
N ALA A 7 13.79 -17.47 -6.99
CA ALA A 7 13.02 -16.28 -7.33
C ALA A 7 13.90 -15.19 -7.97
N ALA A 8 15.10 -14.97 -7.42
CA ALA A 8 16.09 -14.05 -8.01
C ALA A 8 16.53 -14.47 -9.40
N ASP A 9 16.84 -15.75 -9.59
CA ASP A 9 17.25 -16.32 -10.89
C ASP A 9 16.13 -16.24 -11.94
N ALA A 10 14.85 -16.32 -11.50
CA ALA A 10 13.69 -16.19 -12.36
C ALA A 10 13.25 -14.73 -12.58
N ASN A 11 13.96 -13.75 -12.00
CA ASN A 11 13.59 -12.33 -12.03
C ASN A 11 12.15 -12.07 -11.54
N ILE A 12 11.74 -12.78 -10.50
CA ILE A 12 10.42 -12.63 -9.87
C ILE A 12 10.50 -11.53 -8.82
N LEU A 13 9.60 -10.55 -8.93
CA LEU A 13 9.44 -9.49 -7.94
C LEU A 13 8.30 -9.82 -6.98
N SER A 14 8.44 -9.38 -5.74
CA SER A 14 7.42 -9.49 -4.69
C SER A 14 6.89 -8.11 -4.30
N ILE A 15 5.72 -8.09 -3.68
CA ILE A 15 5.15 -6.90 -3.04
C ILE A 15 4.96 -7.22 -1.56
N GLY A 16 5.55 -6.42 -0.70
CA GLY A 16 5.37 -6.49 0.75
C GLY A 16 3.99 -5.99 1.18
N VAL A 17 3.56 -6.34 2.38
CA VAL A 17 2.24 -5.98 2.93
C VAL A 17 2.36 -5.53 4.38
N ASP A 18 1.51 -4.58 4.79
CA ASP A 18 1.36 -3.96 6.10
C ASP A 18 2.46 -2.95 6.47
N ALA A 19 3.72 -3.32 6.37
CA ALA A 19 4.86 -2.48 6.66
C ALA A 19 5.87 -2.49 5.51
N ASN A 20 6.81 -1.55 5.52
CA ASN A 20 7.90 -1.53 4.55
C ASN A 20 8.80 -2.76 4.73
N GLN A 21 8.83 -3.63 3.75
CA GLN A 21 9.64 -4.85 3.69
C GLN A 21 10.72 -4.79 2.59
N ASN A 22 10.89 -3.63 1.92
CA ASN A 22 11.82 -3.48 0.80
C ASN A 22 13.25 -3.84 1.18
N TYR A 23 13.66 -3.52 2.42
CA TYR A 23 15.00 -3.79 2.97
C TYR A 23 15.30 -5.28 3.16
N MET A 24 14.26 -6.14 3.25
CA MET A 24 14.46 -7.58 3.50
C MET A 24 15.12 -8.29 2.33
N HIS A 25 14.80 -7.88 1.11
CA HIS A 25 15.36 -8.43 -0.13
C HIS A 25 15.56 -7.30 -1.15
N PRO A 26 16.63 -6.49 -1.01
CA PRO A 26 16.92 -5.38 -1.91
C PRO A 26 16.98 -5.85 -3.37
N GLY A 27 16.30 -5.14 -4.27
CA GLY A 27 16.24 -5.48 -5.69
C GLY A 27 15.26 -6.61 -6.05
N GLN A 28 14.54 -7.20 -5.08
CA GLN A 28 13.52 -8.24 -5.32
C GLN A 28 12.13 -7.88 -4.77
N VAL A 29 12.04 -6.85 -3.94
CA VAL A 29 10.77 -6.29 -3.48
C VAL A 29 10.48 -5.04 -4.29
N LEU A 30 9.48 -5.13 -5.18
CA LEU A 30 9.10 -4.02 -6.06
C LEU A 30 8.60 -2.81 -5.25
N THR A 31 7.80 -3.07 -4.26
CA THR A 31 7.29 -2.11 -3.27
C THR A 31 6.65 -2.85 -2.10
N SER A 32 6.23 -2.10 -1.09
CA SER A 32 5.42 -2.64 0.02
C SER A 32 4.17 -1.78 0.19
N MET A 33 3.00 -2.43 0.25
CA MET A 33 1.76 -1.78 0.66
C MET A 33 1.86 -1.44 2.14
N LEU A 34 1.68 -0.18 2.46
CA LEU A 34 1.77 0.35 3.81
C LEU A 34 0.38 0.50 4.42
N LYS A 35 0.21 -0.04 5.62
CA LYS A 35 -0.92 0.25 6.50
C LYS A 35 -0.42 1.20 7.59
N ARG A 36 -0.85 2.46 7.53
CA ARG A 36 -0.35 3.54 8.37
C ARG A 36 -0.98 3.52 9.77
N VAL A 37 -0.70 2.44 10.52
CA VAL A 37 -1.13 2.29 11.92
C VAL A 37 -0.53 3.39 12.79
N ASP A 38 0.70 3.81 12.50
CA ASP A 38 1.37 4.95 13.11
C ASP A 38 0.52 6.23 13.03
N LEU A 39 0.01 6.55 11.85
CA LEU A 39 -0.82 7.72 11.63
C LEU A 39 -2.19 7.58 12.32
N ALA A 40 -2.80 6.40 12.28
CA ALA A 40 -4.06 6.14 12.94
C ALA A 40 -3.97 6.35 14.47
N VAL A 41 -2.90 5.83 15.08
CA VAL A 41 -2.63 6.03 16.51
C VAL A 41 -2.35 7.49 16.81
N TYR A 42 -1.50 8.15 16.01
CA TYR A 42 -1.20 9.57 16.19
C TYR A 42 -2.46 10.45 16.13
N ASN A 43 -3.33 10.22 15.13
CA ASN A 43 -4.58 10.96 14.99
C ASN A 43 -5.50 10.77 16.19
N ALA A 44 -5.66 9.51 16.65
CA ALA A 44 -6.47 9.22 17.83
C ALA A 44 -5.97 9.94 19.09
N PHE A 45 -4.65 9.99 19.30
CA PHE A 45 -4.08 10.75 20.40
C PHE A 45 -4.24 12.27 20.24
N SER A 46 -4.13 12.77 19.02
CA SER A 46 -4.28 14.19 18.71
C SER A 46 -5.72 14.67 18.89
N GLU A 47 -6.71 13.84 18.62
CA GLU A 47 -8.13 14.13 18.84
C GLU A 47 -8.47 14.15 20.35
N GLY A 48 -7.75 13.37 21.16
CA GLY A 48 -7.93 13.36 22.61
C GLY A 48 -9.38 13.12 23.04
N GLU A 49 -9.94 14.06 23.81
CA GLU A 49 -11.34 13.98 24.29
C GLU A 49 -12.38 14.16 23.16
N SER A 50 -11.98 14.65 22.00
CA SER A 50 -12.85 14.81 20.83
C SER A 50 -12.99 13.52 20.00
N LEU A 51 -12.27 12.46 20.37
CA LEU A 51 -12.28 11.19 19.66
C LEU A 51 -13.71 10.60 19.64
N THR A 52 -14.23 10.43 18.44
CA THR A 52 -15.53 9.79 18.24
C THR A 52 -15.41 8.27 18.33
N THR A 53 -16.30 7.65 19.11
CA THR A 53 -16.38 6.18 19.19
C THR A 53 -16.97 5.60 17.92
N GLY A 54 -16.53 4.40 17.53
CA GLY A 54 -17.02 3.69 16.35
C GLY A 54 -15.90 3.29 15.39
N PHE A 55 -16.30 2.95 14.17
CA PHE A 55 -15.36 2.60 13.10
C PHE A 55 -14.87 3.86 12.40
N ASN A 56 -13.54 4.05 12.36
CA ASN A 56 -12.89 5.09 11.58
C ASN A 56 -12.13 4.43 10.41
N ILE A 57 -12.59 4.68 9.19
CA ILE A 57 -12.00 4.09 7.98
C ILE A 57 -10.99 5.10 7.40
N MET A 58 -9.73 4.69 7.36
CA MET A 58 -8.64 5.48 6.82
C MET A 58 -8.17 4.85 5.50
N GLY A 59 -8.63 5.39 4.38
CA GLY A 59 -8.22 5.00 3.03
C GLY A 59 -7.10 5.85 2.47
N LEU A 60 -6.98 5.88 1.13
CA LEU A 60 -5.99 6.70 0.40
C LEU A 60 -6.17 8.21 0.64
N ALA A 61 -7.41 8.67 0.81
CA ALA A 61 -7.71 10.09 1.03
C ALA A 61 -7.24 10.59 2.42
N GLN A 62 -7.12 9.69 3.39
CA GLN A 62 -6.64 9.99 4.74
C GLN A 62 -5.19 9.54 4.95
N ASP A 63 -4.49 9.14 3.89
CA ASP A 63 -3.15 8.55 3.93
C ASP A 63 -3.04 7.33 4.88
N GLY A 64 -4.16 6.64 5.13
CA GLY A 64 -4.20 5.44 5.97
C GLY A 64 -3.58 4.21 5.32
N VAL A 65 -3.46 4.22 3.99
CA VAL A 65 -2.76 3.23 3.18
C VAL A 65 -1.91 3.91 2.12
N GLY A 66 -0.81 3.27 1.74
CA GLY A 66 0.11 3.80 0.74
C GLY A 66 1.06 2.73 0.21
N TYR A 67 2.14 3.15 -0.41
CA TYR A 67 3.20 2.27 -0.90
C TYR A 67 4.57 2.85 -0.60
N ALA A 68 5.57 1.97 -0.42
CA ALA A 68 6.93 2.37 -0.06
C ALA A 68 7.80 2.60 -1.29
N LEU A 69 8.50 3.74 -1.30
CA LEU A 69 9.60 4.02 -2.22
C LEU A 69 10.81 4.42 -1.39
N ASP A 70 11.93 3.74 -1.59
CA ASP A 70 13.19 3.96 -0.88
C ASP A 70 14.39 3.46 -1.71
N GLU A 71 15.58 3.56 -1.14
CA GLU A 71 16.83 3.14 -1.78
C GLU A 71 16.86 1.66 -2.20
N TYR A 72 16.05 0.80 -1.60
CA TYR A 72 16.04 -0.65 -1.88
C TYR A 72 15.25 -1.01 -3.13
N ASN A 73 14.33 -0.15 -3.58
CA ASN A 73 13.50 -0.37 -4.76
C ASN A 73 13.56 0.76 -5.82
N GLU A 74 14.37 1.79 -5.60
CA GLU A 74 14.53 2.91 -6.53
C GLU A 74 14.87 2.47 -7.96
N GLY A 75 15.72 1.45 -8.12
CA GLY A 75 16.08 0.89 -9.44
C GLY A 75 15.00 0.04 -10.09
N LEU A 76 13.93 -0.32 -9.38
CA LEU A 76 12.85 -1.18 -9.87
C LEU A 76 11.63 -0.39 -10.33
N VAL A 77 11.41 0.79 -9.76
CA VAL A 77 10.22 1.63 -9.99
C VAL A 77 10.58 2.85 -10.81
N SER A 78 10.15 2.89 -12.07
CA SER A 78 10.43 4.02 -12.94
C SER A 78 9.57 5.26 -12.60
N ALA A 79 10.03 6.44 -13.01
CA ALA A 79 9.28 7.67 -12.87
C ALA A 79 7.90 7.61 -13.58
N GLU A 80 7.82 6.89 -14.70
CA GLU A 80 6.55 6.68 -15.41
C GLU A 80 5.58 5.83 -14.59
N MET A 81 6.07 4.76 -13.93
CA MET A 81 5.26 3.94 -13.02
C MET A 81 4.73 4.78 -11.86
N ILE A 82 5.57 5.59 -11.23
CA ILE A 82 5.17 6.50 -10.14
C ILE A 82 4.09 7.47 -10.62
N SER A 83 4.30 8.12 -11.76
CA SER A 83 3.32 9.05 -12.33
C SER A 83 1.97 8.39 -12.58
N LYS A 84 1.97 7.16 -13.08
CA LYS A 84 0.75 6.38 -13.29
C LYS A 84 0.07 6.01 -11.97
N LEU A 85 0.83 5.56 -10.98
CA LEU A 85 0.31 5.24 -9.64
C LEU A 85 -0.36 6.44 -8.98
N GLU A 86 0.27 7.61 -9.01
CA GLU A 86 -0.31 8.84 -8.46
C GLU A 86 -1.56 9.28 -9.23
N SER A 87 -1.59 9.11 -10.54
CA SER A 87 -2.80 9.36 -11.35
C SER A 87 -3.96 8.45 -10.93
N GLU A 88 -3.71 7.15 -10.78
CA GLU A 88 -4.75 6.19 -10.36
C GLU A 88 -5.19 6.44 -8.90
N LYS A 89 -4.24 6.75 -8.00
CA LYS A 89 -4.55 7.18 -6.63
C LYS A 89 -5.50 8.38 -6.62
N ALA A 90 -5.21 9.39 -7.43
CA ALA A 90 -6.08 10.57 -7.54
C ALA A 90 -7.49 10.23 -8.03
N LYS A 91 -7.63 9.32 -8.99
CA LYS A 91 -8.94 8.86 -9.48
C LYS A 91 -9.75 8.13 -8.40
N ILE A 92 -9.08 7.33 -7.56
CA ILE A 92 -9.74 6.65 -6.43
C ILE A 92 -10.19 7.68 -5.40
N VAL A 93 -9.31 8.60 -5.02
CA VAL A 93 -9.62 9.66 -4.02
C VAL A 93 -10.77 10.55 -4.50
N ASN A 94 -10.84 10.86 -5.79
CA ASN A 94 -11.90 11.67 -6.39
C ASN A 94 -13.18 10.88 -6.70
N GLY A 95 -13.21 9.58 -6.41
CA GLY A 95 -14.38 8.71 -6.65
C GLY A 95 -14.63 8.35 -8.12
N GLN A 96 -13.68 8.66 -9.03
CA GLN A 96 -13.75 8.24 -10.44
C GLN A 96 -13.54 6.73 -10.60
N ILE A 97 -12.72 6.15 -9.72
CA ILE A 97 -12.55 4.70 -9.59
C ILE A 97 -13.12 4.28 -8.24
N LYS A 98 -14.09 3.38 -8.27
CA LYS A 98 -14.62 2.76 -7.06
C LYS A 98 -13.93 1.42 -6.84
N VAL A 99 -13.16 1.31 -5.76
CA VAL A 99 -12.58 0.04 -5.35
C VAL A 99 -13.68 -0.84 -4.78
N HIS A 100 -13.79 -2.06 -5.31
CA HIS A 100 -14.77 -3.02 -4.81
C HIS A 100 -14.35 -3.55 -3.43
N ASP A 101 -15.28 -3.54 -2.48
CA ASP A 101 -15.11 -4.12 -1.16
C ASP A 101 -15.89 -5.44 -1.08
N TYR A 102 -15.15 -6.56 -1.12
CA TYR A 102 -15.72 -7.90 -0.99
C TYR A 102 -16.59 -8.06 0.28
N MET A 103 -16.20 -7.42 1.38
CA MET A 103 -16.91 -7.54 2.65
C MET A 103 -18.28 -6.85 2.62
N SER A 104 -18.54 -6.01 1.62
CA SER A 104 -19.83 -5.30 1.49
C SER A 104 -20.95 -6.19 0.91
N ASP A 105 -20.61 -7.16 0.06
CA ASP A 105 -21.60 -7.95 -0.68
C ASP A 105 -21.21 -9.43 -0.89
N ASN A 106 -20.03 -9.86 -0.43
CA ASN A 106 -19.46 -11.20 -0.59
C ASN A 106 -19.35 -11.65 -2.05
N THR A 107 -19.18 -10.73 -2.99
CA THR A 107 -19.01 -11.01 -4.41
C THR A 107 -17.64 -10.60 -4.91
N CYS A 108 -17.17 -11.20 -6.01
CA CYS A 108 -15.99 -10.79 -6.74
C CYS A 108 -16.39 -10.45 -8.18
N PRO A 109 -16.41 -9.16 -8.56
CA PRO A 109 -16.83 -8.75 -9.91
C PRO A 109 -15.80 -9.10 -10.99
N VAL A 110 -14.59 -9.45 -10.59
CA VAL A 110 -13.50 -9.84 -11.50
C VAL A 110 -13.38 -11.37 -11.48
N LYS A 111 -13.52 -12.00 -12.65
CA LYS A 111 -13.34 -13.43 -12.84
C LYS A 111 -11.98 -13.72 -13.47
#